data_fe74093f1b47293e7798c2da583873bf
#
_entry.id   fe74093f1b47293e7798c2da583873bf
#
_cell.length_a   1.000
_cell.length_b   1.000
_cell.length_c   1.000
_cell.angle_alpha   90.00
_cell.angle_beta   90.00
_cell.angle_gamma   90.00
#
_symmetry.space_group_name_H-M   'P 1'
#
loop_
_entity.id
_entity.type
_entity.pdbx_description
1 polymer ?
#
loop_
_entity_poly.entity_id
_entity_poly.type
_entity_poly.pdbx_seq_one_letter_code
_entity_poly.pdbx_strand_id
1 'polypeptide(L)'
;MAKFVCALCGNTYDEDAEGTAFTALPADWVCPVCMGPKAMYKGADGEAAAPAPAPAAEQAEDTLAWPEEFVHHDGGLMDEIHALAETGKSVTEPMETQMPVPGFDDIVVLGAQLARLPLEDGAPVSLRTVIGKNAKQPMVLESPVYVSHMSFGALSRETKIALAKGSAMAKTAVCSGEGGILPEEKAEAYKYIFEYVPNRYCVTDENLRAADAIEIKIGQGTKPGMGGHLPGDKVTPEIAALRGKPEGQDVISPSRFDCIACPDDLKKLVDELRERSGGRPIGVKLAAG
;
A
#
# COMPACT_ATOMS: atom_id res chain seq x y z
N MET A 1 -21.56 13.84 -39.99
CA MET A 1 -20.70 12.87 -39.33
C MET A 1 -21.23 12.57 -37.92
N ALA A 2 -20.73 11.55 -37.26
CA ALA A 2 -21.33 11.07 -36.00
C ALA A 2 -20.90 11.89 -34.78
N LYS A 3 -21.73 11.89 -33.77
CA LYS A 3 -21.41 12.46 -32.45
C LYS A 3 -21.33 11.34 -31.40
N PHE A 4 -20.31 11.38 -30.60
CA PHE A 4 -20.09 10.41 -29.53
C PHE A 4 -20.07 11.11 -28.17
N VAL A 5 -20.73 10.55 -27.18
CA VAL A 5 -20.87 11.13 -25.84
C VAL A 5 -20.17 10.27 -24.83
N CYS A 6 -19.31 10.84 -24.01
CA CYS A 6 -18.64 10.17 -22.91
C CYS A 6 -19.64 9.79 -21.81
N ALA A 7 -19.75 8.51 -21.51
CA ALA A 7 -20.66 8.01 -20.47
C ALA A 7 -20.26 8.42 -19.05
N LEU A 8 -19.01 8.87 -18.84
CA LEU A 8 -18.53 9.29 -17.52
C LEU A 8 -18.79 10.76 -17.21
N CYS A 9 -18.64 11.65 -18.19
CA CYS A 9 -18.71 13.10 -17.94
C CYS A 9 -19.66 13.86 -18.87
N GLY A 10 -20.25 13.19 -19.87
CA GLY A 10 -21.14 13.83 -20.83
C GLY A 10 -20.43 14.65 -21.92
N ASN A 11 -19.08 14.68 -21.96
CA ASN A 11 -18.36 15.37 -23.00
C ASN A 11 -18.67 14.77 -24.38
N THR A 12 -18.93 15.65 -25.36
CA THR A 12 -19.28 15.22 -26.74
C THR A 12 -18.10 15.39 -27.65
N TYR A 13 -17.74 14.32 -28.35
CA TYR A 13 -16.83 14.33 -29.50
C TYR A 13 -17.66 14.47 -30.78
N ASP A 14 -17.46 15.53 -31.52
CA ASP A 14 -18.18 15.82 -32.73
C ASP A 14 -17.20 15.71 -33.94
N GLU A 15 -17.39 14.68 -34.76
CA GLU A 15 -16.50 14.41 -35.91
C GLU A 15 -16.45 15.57 -36.92
N ASP A 16 -17.50 16.38 -37.00
CA ASP A 16 -17.52 17.54 -37.89
C ASP A 16 -16.67 18.71 -37.35
N ALA A 17 -16.65 18.86 -36.03
CA ALA A 17 -15.87 19.90 -35.37
C ALA A 17 -14.38 19.52 -35.24
N GLU A 18 -14.09 18.25 -34.97
CA GLU A 18 -12.74 17.75 -34.72
C GLU A 18 -12.00 17.37 -36.04
N GLY A 19 -12.73 17.20 -37.14
CA GLY A 19 -12.18 16.86 -38.45
C GLY A 19 -11.59 15.44 -38.54
N THR A 20 -11.81 14.60 -37.54
CA THR A 20 -11.30 13.23 -37.48
C THR A 20 -12.41 12.28 -37.09
N ALA A 21 -12.52 11.15 -37.75
CA ALA A 21 -13.48 10.14 -37.38
C ALA A 21 -13.12 9.53 -35.98
N PHE A 22 -14.11 9.36 -35.12
CA PHE A 22 -13.90 8.81 -33.76
C PHE A 22 -13.24 7.43 -33.81
N THR A 23 -13.60 6.63 -34.79
CA THR A 23 -12.99 5.31 -35.02
C THR A 23 -11.52 5.37 -35.38
N ALA A 24 -11.05 6.43 -35.99
CA ALA A 24 -9.66 6.64 -36.39
C ALA A 24 -8.76 7.14 -35.25
N LEU A 25 -9.34 7.53 -34.11
CA LEU A 25 -8.55 7.91 -32.93
C LEU A 25 -7.77 6.69 -32.41
N PRO A 26 -6.55 6.89 -31.87
CA PRO A 26 -5.75 5.82 -31.26
C PRO A 26 -6.52 5.02 -30.20
N ALA A 27 -6.15 3.77 -30.00
CA ALA A 27 -6.82 2.91 -29.02
C ALA A 27 -6.66 3.42 -27.56
N ASP A 28 -5.56 4.07 -27.28
CA ASP A 28 -5.22 4.69 -25.99
C ASP A 28 -5.71 6.14 -25.86
N TRP A 29 -6.48 6.64 -26.83
CA TRP A 29 -7.08 7.96 -26.73
C TRP A 29 -8.03 8.05 -25.53
N VAL A 30 -7.94 9.16 -24.79
CA VAL A 30 -8.75 9.41 -23.60
C VAL A 30 -9.60 10.67 -23.75
N CYS A 31 -10.68 10.73 -23.01
CA CYS A 31 -11.54 11.91 -22.96
C CYS A 31 -10.75 13.13 -22.45
N PRO A 32 -10.75 14.25 -23.16
CA PRO A 32 -9.99 15.44 -22.75
C PRO A 32 -10.53 16.11 -21.47
N VAL A 33 -11.73 15.74 -21.04
CA VAL A 33 -12.36 16.35 -19.86
C VAL A 33 -12.16 15.48 -18.60
N CYS A 34 -12.39 14.15 -18.69
CA CYS A 34 -12.36 13.28 -17.52
C CYS A 34 -11.28 12.19 -17.58
N MET A 35 -10.46 12.18 -18.63
CA MET A 35 -9.42 11.17 -18.90
C MET A 35 -9.97 9.73 -19.01
N GLY A 36 -11.28 9.56 -19.13
CA GLY A 36 -11.91 8.26 -19.34
C GLY A 36 -11.50 7.65 -20.69
N PRO A 37 -11.34 6.31 -20.76
CA PRO A 37 -10.88 5.65 -21.97
C PRO A 37 -11.88 5.78 -23.13
N LYS A 38 -11.39 5.69 -24.38
CA LYS A 38 -12.19 5.77 -25.62
C LYS A 38 -13.44 4.90 -25.59
N ALA A 39 -13.35 3.72 -24.96
CA ALA A 39 -14.48 2.77 -24.84
C ALA A 39 -15.69 3.31 -24.05
N MET A 40 -15.54 4.40 -23.31
CA MET A 40 -16.65 5.05 -22.58
C MET A 40 -17.50 5.97 -23.44
N TYR A 41 -17.15 6.18 -24.71
CA TYR A 41 -17.95 6.95 -25.64
C TYR A 41 -18.99 6.09 -26.34
N LYS A 42 -20.20 6.60 -26.42
CA LYS A 42 -21.33 5.96 -27.14
C LYS A 42 -21.83 6.91 -28.22
N GLY A 43 -22.27 6.38 -29.34
CA GLY A 43 -22.98 7.15 -30.34
C GLY A 43 -24.16 7.90 -29.72
N ALA A 44 -24.47 9.10 -30.23
CA ALA A 44 -25.59 9.92 -29.72
C ALA A 44 -26.94 9.17 -29.75
N ASP A 45 -27.06 8.15 -30.58
CA ASP A 45 -28.24 7.28 -30.73
C ASP A 45 -28.23 6.06 -29.77
N GLY A 46 -27.30 6.02 -28.80
CA GLY A 46 -27.21 4.99 -27.77
C GLY A 46 -26.51 3.70 -28.19
N GLU A 47 -26.08 3.61 -29.45
CA GLU A 47 -25.31 2.47 -29.93
C GLU A 47 -23.84 2.61 -29.49
N ALA A 48 -23.29 1.57 -28.86
CA ALA A 48 -21.88 1.56 -28.49
C ALA A 48 -21.04 1.69 -29.77
N ALA A 49 -20.07 2.61 -29.79
CA ALA A 49 -19.08 2.65 -30.85
C ALA A 49 -18.49 1.25 -31.01
N ALA A 50 -18.67 0.63 -32.19
CA ALA A 50 -18.10 -0.68 -32.44
C ALA A 50 -16.59 -0.60 -32.13
N PRO A 51 -16.04 -1.54 -31.34
CA PRO A 51 -14.62 -1.58 -31.16
C PRO A 51 -13.97 -1.69 -32.54
N ALA A 52 -12.97 -0.85 -32.82
CA ALA A 52 -12.12 -1.05 -33.99
C ALA A 52 -11.70 -2.53 -33.97
N PRO A 53 -11.68 -3.24 -35.12
CA PRO A 53 -11.13 -4.58 -35.15
C PRO A 53 -9.75 -4.48 -34.52
N ALA A 54 -9.55 -5.24 -33.43
CA ALA A 54 -8.25 -5.32 -32.81
C ALA A 54 -7.26 -5.59 -33.95
N PRO A 55 -6.13 -4.85 -34.03
CA PRO A 55 -5.07 -5.25 -34.94
C PRO A 55 -4.87 -6.73 -34.66
N ALA A 56 -4.86 -7.55 -35.73
CA ALA A 56 -4.64 -8.98 -35.59
C ALA A 56 -3.48 -9.10 -34.59
N ALA A 57 -3.75 -9.70 -33.46
CA ALA A 57 -2.75 -9.90 -32.46
C ALA A 57 -1.63 -10.64 -33.19
N GLU A 58 -0.58 -9.90 -33.62
CA GLU A 58 0.73 -10.49 -33.56
C GLU A 58 0.75 -11.01 -32.13
N GLN A 59 0.75 -12.32 -32.02
CA GLN A 59 1.02 -12.99 -30.78
C GLN A 59 2.32 -12.37 -30.29
N ALA A 60 2.23 -11.30 -29.48
CA ALA A 60 3.28 -10.97 -28.57
C ALA A 60 3.46 -12.33 -27.87
N GLU A 61 4.51 -13.02 -28.25
CA GLU A 61 4.97 -14.18 -27.49
C GLU A 61 4.89 -13.73 -26.07
N ASP A 62 4.15 -14.48 -25.29
CA ASP A 62 3.90 -14.20 -23.89
C ASP A 62 5.27 -14.22 -23.18
N THR A 63 6.00 -13.10 -23.28
CA THR A 63 7.30 -12.91 -22.65
C THR A 63 7.15 -12.75 -21.14
N LEU A 64 5.90 -12.82 -20.65
CA LEU A 64 5.52 -13.06 -19.28
C LEU A 64 5.17 -14.54 -19.04
N ALA A 65 5.66 -15.46 -19.87
CA ALA A 65 5.81 -16.82 -19.39
C ALA A 65 6.69 -16.73 -18.13
N TRP A 66 6.05 -16.87 -16.98
CA TRP A 66 6.75 -17.14 -15.73
C TRP A 66 7.74 -18.24 -16.05
N PRO A 67 9.03 -18.07 -15.72
CA PRO A 67 9.99 -19.13 -15.94
C PRO A 67 9.37 -20.41 -15.41
N GLU A 68 9.36 -21.49 -16.19
CA GLU A 68 8.86 -22.80 -15.75
C GLU A 68 9.53 -23.27 -14.44
N GLU A 69 10.52 -22.53 -13.98
CA GLU A 69 11.28 -22.69 -12.74
C GLU A 69 10.57 -22.12 -11.49
N PHE A 70 9.44 -21.44 -11.59
CA PHE A 70 8.53 -21.26 -10.44
C PHE A 70 7.73 -22.55 -10.19
N VAL A 71 8.39 -23.66 -10.29
CA VAL A 71 7.93 -24.90 -9.67
C VAL A 71 7.96 -24.62 -8.16
N HIS A 72 6.79 -24.70 -7.52
CA HIS A 72 6.74 -24.85 -6.08
C HIS A 72 7.76 -25.89 -5.69
N HIS A 73 8.85 -25.47 -5.08
CA HIS A 73 9.90 -26.39 -4.64
C HIS A 73 9.33 -27.17 -3.46
N ASP A 74 8.66 -28.29 -3.75
CA ASP A 74 8.35 -29.30 -2.74
C ASP A 74 9.61 -29.90 -2.13
N GLY A 75 10.79 -29.50 -2.67
CA GLY A 75 12.11 -29.99 -2.29
C GLY A 75 12.72 -29.37 -1.03
N GLY A 76 12.12 -28.34 -0.46
CA GLY A 76 12.63 -27.71 0.75
C GLY A 76 13.96 -26.95 0.56
N LEU A 77 14.56 -26.55 1.67
CA LEU A 77 15.75 -25.68 1.76
C LEU A 77 17.02 -26.23 1.04
N MET A 78 17.02 -27.48 0.57
CA MET A 78 18.21 -28.10 -0.02
C MET A 78 18.60 -27.48 -1.36
N ASP A 79 17.63 -27.08 -2.18
CA ASP A 79 17.92 -26.46 -3.49
C ASP A 79 18.52 -25.07 -3.30
N GLU A 80 18.01 -24.30 -2.33
CA GLU A 80 18.60 -23.01 -1.97
C GLU A 80 20.00 -23.16 -1.38
N ILE A 81 20.23 -24.19 -0.56
CA ILE A 81 21.55 -24.51 -0.01
C ILE A 81 22.52 -24.86 -1.14
N HIS A 82 22.10 -25.68 -2.12
CA HIS A 82 22.92 -26.03 -3.27
C HIS A 82 23.22 -24.79 -4.12
N ALA A 83 22.22 -23.98 -4.45
CA ALA A 83 22.43 -22.75 -5.21
C ALA A 83 23.38 -21.79 -4.49
N LEU A 84 23.24 -21.63 -3.18
CA LEU A 84 24.13 -20.82 -2.36
C LEU A 84 25.56 -21.39 -2.33
N ALA A 85 25.70 -22.71 -2.22
CA ALA A 85 26.99 -23.39 -2.22
C ALA A 85 27.71 -23.25 -3.57
N GLU A 86 26.99 -23.33 -4.69
CA GLU A 86 27.52 -23.20 -6.03
C GLU A 86 27.89 -21.77 -6.42
N THR A 87 27.01 -20.81 -6.07
CA THR A 87 27.12 -19.45 -6.56
C THR A 87 27.74 -18.47 -5.55
N GLY A 88 27.73 -18.81 -4.28
CA GLY A 88 28.12 -17.91 -3.18
C GLY A 88 27.17 -16.70 -3.01
N LYS A 89 26.01 -16.72 -3.66
CA LYS A 89 25.02 -15.63 -3.60
C LYS A 89 23.77 -16.10 -2.89
N SER A 90 23.36 -15.33 -1.88
CA SER A 90 22.07 -15.57 -1.23
C SER A 90 20.92 -15.03 -2.09
N VAL A 91 19.80 -15.71 -2.03
CA VAL A 91 18.55 -15.20 -2.58
C VAL A 91 18.10 -14.03 -1.70
N THR A 92 17.95 -12.83 -2.31
CA THR A 92 17.56 -11.59 -1.61
C THR A 92 16.16 -11.14 -2.02
N GLU A 93 15.33 -12.05 -2.47
CA GLU A 93 13.96 -11.77 -2.87
C GLU A 93 13.01 -11.68 -1.66
N PRO A 94 11.86 -10.98 -1.80
CA PRO A 94 10.80 -11.05 -0.81
C PRO A 94 10.38 -12.51 -0.67
N MET A 95 10.65 -13.09 0.51
CA MET A 95 10.37 -14.50 0.73
C MET A 95 8.89 -14.72 1.04
N GLU A 96 8.31 -15.69 0.38
CA GLU A 96 7.06 -16.28 0.81
C GLU A 96 7.29 -17.15 2.05
N THR A 97 6.27 -17.26 2.90
CA THR A 97 6.31 -18.21 4.00
C THR A 97 6.19 -19.62 3.44
N GLN A 98 7.27 -20.40 3.48
CA GLN A 98 7.32 -21.78 3.00
C GLN A 98 6.87 -22.81 4.04
N MET A 99 6.82 -22.43 5.30
CA MET A 99 6.32 -23.26 6.37
C MET A 99 4.79 -23.17 6.48
N PRO A 100 4.09 -24.27 6.79
CA PRO A 100 2.67 -24.19 7.14
C PRO A 100 2.47 -23.24 8.32
N VAL A 101 1.62 -22.23 8.13
CA VAL A 101 1.25 -21.27 9.18
C VAL A 101 -0.25 -21.30 9.37
N PRO A 102 -0.77 -21.01 10.60
CA PRO A 102 -2.20 -20.91 10.83
C PRO A 102 -2.83 -19.86 9.91
N GLY A 103 -3.89 -20.23 9.21
CA GLY A 103 -4.76 -19.36 8.45
C GLY A 103 -5.99 -18.95 9.26
N PHE A 104 -6.87 -18.16 8.66
CA PHE A 104 -8.13 -17.78 9.31
C PHE A 104 -9.03 -18.97 9.58
N ASP A 105 -8.96 -20.04 8.78
CA ASP A 105 -9.74 -21.26 8.96
C ASP A 105 -9.31 -22.08 10.18
N ASP A 106 -8.08 -21.85 10.67
CA ASP A 106 -7.54 -22.51 11.85
C ASP A 106 -7.86 -21.75 13.15
N ILE A 107 -8.45 -20.53 13.03
CA ILE A 107 -8.74 -19.67 14.17
C ILE A 107 -10.24 -19.72 14.48
N VAL A 108 -10.60 -20.28 15.63
CA VAL A 108 -11.98 -20.37 16.09
C VAL A 108 -12.21 -19.40 17.23
N VAL A 109 -13.22 -18.54 17.10
CA VAL A 109 -13.67 -17.69 18.20
C VAL A 109 -14.47 -18.53 19.19
N LEU A 110 -14.01 -18.60 20.43
CA LEU A 110 -14.74 -19.30 21.50
C LEU A 110 -15.99 -18.51 21.86
N GLY A 111 -17.15 -19.16 21.74
CA GLY A 111 -18.42 -18.60 22.19
C GLY A 111 -18.51 -18.53 23.71
N ALA A 112 -19.34 -17.65 24.21
CA ALA A 112 -19.58 -17.52 25.64
C ALA A 112 -20.49 -18.65 26.20
N GLN A 113 -21.06 -19.48 25.35
CA GLN A 113 -21.97 -20.59 25.65
C GLN A 113 -23.04 -20.18 26.68
N LEU A 114 -23.12 -20.87 27.81
CA LEU A 114 -24.07 -20.58 28.88
C LEU A 114 -23.68 -19.40 29.77
N ALA A 115 -22.47 -18.87 29.65
CA ALA A 115 -21.98 -17.77 30.49
C ALA A 115 -22.62 -16.41 30.12
N ARG A 116 -23.06 -16.24 28.89
CA ARG A 116 -23.78 -15.04 28.38
C ARG A 116 -24.83 -15.46 27.37
N LEU A 117 -25.97 -14.79 27.42
CA LEU A 117 -26.94 -14.87 26.33
C LEU A 117 -26.35 -14.26 25.06
N PRO A 118 -26.60 -14.87 23.88
CA PRO A 118 -26.24 -14.26 22.60
C PRO A 118 -27.03 -12.96 22.40
N LEU A 119 -26.50 -12.08 21.56
CA LEU A 119 -27.24 -10.92 21.10
C LEU A 119 -28.36 -11.38 20.17
N GLU A 120 -29.46 -10.63 20.19
CA GLU A 120 -30.54 -10.81 19.22
C GLU A 120 -30.05 -10.55 17.79
N ASP A 121 -30.64 -11.22 16.81
CA ASP A 121 -30.37 -11.00 15.41
C ASP A 121 -30.60 -9.52 15.04
N GLY A 122 -29.61 -8.90 14.41
CA GLY A 122 -29.66 -7.49 14.03
C GLY A 122 -29.40 -6.50 15.18
N ALA A 123 -29.01 -6.97 16.38
CA ALA A 123 -28.60 -6.08 17.46
C ALA A 123 -27.41 -5.20 17.02
N PRO A 124 -27.44 -3.88 17.34
CA PRO A 124 -26.35 -3.00 16.98
C PRO A 124 -25.05 -3.37 17.71
N VAL A 125 -23.97 -3.56 16.97
CA VAL A 125 -22.63 -3.84 17.49
C VAL A 125 -21.72 -2.65 17.22
N SER A 126 -21.07 -2.13 18.26
CA SER A 126 -20.09 -1.06 18.11
C SER A 126 -18.76 -1.64 17.62
N LEU A 127 -18.30 -1.18 16.47
CA LEU A 127 -16.96 -1.48 15.93
C LEU A 127 -15.94 -0.42 16.33
N ARG A 128 -16.38 0.62 17.07
CA ARG A 128 -15.51 1.72 17.49
C ARG A 128 -14.32 1.21 18.29
N THR A 129 -13.14 1.53 17.80
CA THR A 129 -11.88 1.05 18.35
C THR A 129 -11.03 2.23 18.82
N VAL A 130 -10.47 2.13 20.03
CA VAL A 130 -9.60 3.14 20.62
C VAL A 130 -8.19 2.58 20.73
N ILE A 131 -7.26 3.14 19.96
CA ILE A 131 -5.84 2.81 20.03
C ILE A 131 -5.16 3.77 20.99
N GLY A 132 -4.38 3.23 21.93
CA GLY A 132 -3.72 4.04 22.94
C GLY A 132 -4.68 4.62 23.97
N LYS A 133 -5.53 3.81 24.60
CA LYS A 133 -6.52 4.25 25.59
C LYS A 133 -5.97 5.13 26.72
N ASN A 134 -4.70 4.91 27.07
CA ASN A 134 -3.99 5.68 28.11
C ASN A 134 -3.08 6.78 27.53
N ALA A 135 -3.08 6.97 26.22
CA ALA A 135 -2.33 8.06 25.60
C ALA A 135 -3.02 9.41 25.90
N LYS A 136 -2.24 10.47 25.95
CA LYS A 136 -2.80 11.82 26.14
C LYS A 136 -3.74 12.22 25.00
N GLN A 137 -3.47 11.73 23.79
CA GLN A 137 -4.28 11.96 22.60
C GLN A 137 -4.55 10.60 21.91
N PRO A 138 -5.51 9.80 22.40
CA PRO A 138 -5.81 8.49 21.83
C PRO A 138 -6.34 8.63 20.39
N MET A 139 -6.04 7.64 19.55
CA MET A 139 -6.61 7.56 18.20
C MET A 139 -7.90 6.74 18.23
N VAL A 140 -8.96 7.29 17.65
CA VAL A 140 -10.28 6.64 17.60
C VAL A 140 -10.63 6.33 16.15
N LEU A 141 -10.99 5.08 15.90
CA LEU A 141 -11.47 4.55 14.63
C LEU A 141 -12.92 4.05 14.78
N GLU A 142 -13.71 4.15 13.71
CA GLU A 142 -15.07 3.58 13.69
C GLU A 142 -15.07 2.09 13.30
N SER A 143 -13.93 1.57 12.85
CA SER A 143 -13.72 0.15 12.48
C SER A 143 -12.39 -0.36 13.03
N PRO A 144 -12.28 -1.63 13.46
CA PRO A 144 -11.03 -2.21 13.95
C PRO A 144 -10.03 -2.58 12.84
N VAL A 145 -10.38 -2.33 11.59
CA VAL A 145 -9.55 -2.63 10.41
C VAL A 145 -9.03 -1.33 9.82
N TYR A 146 -7.74 -1.29 9.46
CA TYR A 146 -7.14 -0.12 8.81
C TYR A 146 -6.16 -0.53 7.71
N VAL A 147 -5.82 0.42 6.84
CA VAL A 147 -4.88 0.20 5.73
C VAL A 147 -3.46 0.16 6.26
N SER A 148 -2.80 -0.98 6.07
CA SER A 148 -1.44 -1.26 6.53
C SER A 148 -0.39 -0.37 5.85
N HIS A 149 0.86 -0.43 6.34
CA HIS A 149 1.99 0.31 5.81
C HIS A 149 2.40 -0.19 4.42
N MET A 150 2.30 0.70 3.44
CA MET A 150 2.75 0.51 2.07
C MET A 150 3.40 1.81 1.59
N SER A 151 4.70 1.78 1.28
CA SER A 151 5.47 3.00 1.00
C SER A 151 5.14 3.62 -0.35
N PHE A 152 5.34 4.95 -0.45
CA PHE A 152 5.43 5.61 -1.75
C PHE A 152 6.73 5.17 -2.43
N GLY A 153 6.58 4.58 -3.61
CA GLY A 153 7.63 3.87 -4.35
C GLY A 153 7.35 2.35 -4.46
N ALA A 154 6.74 1.73 -3.43
CA ALA A 154 6.09 0.43 -3.59
C ALA A 154 4.70 0.59 -4.24
N LEU A 155 3.97 1.63 -3.84
CA LEU A 155 2.72 2.05 -4.48
C LEU A 155 2.92 3.38 -5.19
N SER A 156 2.12 3.62 -6.23
CA SER A 156 2.04 4.91 -6.90
C SER A 156 1.37 5.98 -6.01
N ARG A 157 1.55 7.24 -6.37
CA ARG A 157 0.88 8.38 -5.74
C ARG A 157 -0.65 8.22 -5.76
N GLU A 158 -1.19 7.87 -6.91
CA GLU A 158 -2.63 7.72 -7.12
C GLU A 158 -3.21 6.63 -6.24
N THR A 159 -2.53 5.49 -6.14
CA THR A 159 -2.95 4.38 -5.29
C THR A 159 -2.94 4.80 -3.81
N LYS A 160 -1.89 5.48 -3.35
CA LYS A 160 -1.82 5.96 -1.96
C LYS A 160 -2.93 6.96 -1.65
N ILE A 161 -3.20 7.91 -2.54
CA ILE A 161 -4.29 8.87 -2.38
C ILE A 161 -5.66 8.16 -2.38
N ALA A 162 -5.87 7.18 -3.27
CA ALA A 162 -7.10 6.41 -3.32
C ALA A 162 -7.35 5.61 -2.02
N LEU A 163 -6.30 4.99 -1.46
CA LEU A 163 -6.38 4.28 -0.18
C LEU A 163 -6.69 5.25 0.98
N ALA A 164 -6.10 6.44 0.97
CA ALA A 164 -6.39 7.47 1.99
C ALA A 164 -7.86 7.92 1.92
N LYS A 165 -8.38 8.19 0.72
CA LYS A 165 -9.80 8.51 0.51
C LYS A 165 -10.70 7.36 0.95
N GLY A 166 -10.36 6.12 0.60
CA GLY A 166 -11.09 4.93 1.06
C GLY A 166 -11.10 4.81 2.59
N SER A 167 -9.96 5.07 3.24
CA SER A 167 -9.87 5.09 4.70
C SER A 167 -10.76 6.17 5.33
N ALA A 168 -10.85 7.35 4.68
CA ALA A 168 -11.71 8.43 5.13
C ALA A 168 -13.21 8.07 4.99
N MET A 169 -13.61 7.45 3.89
CA MET A 169 -14.97 6.95 3.71
C MET A 169 -15.36 5.90 4.76
N ALA A 170 -14.44 5.00 5.09
CA ALA A 170 -14.63 3.97 6.11
C ALA A 170 -14.40 4.49 7.56
N LYS A 171 -13.99 5.74 7.74
CA LYS A 171 -13.63 6.35 9.04
C LYS A 171 -12.61 5.51 9.81
N THR A 172 -11.60 5.03 9.10
CA THR A 172 -10.48 4.26 9.63
C THR A 172 -9.15 4.92 9.33
N ALA A 173 -8.04 4.25 9.67
CA ALA A 173 -6.70 4.79 9.45
C ALA A 173 -6.06 4.28 8.15
N VAL A 174 -5.09 5.05 7.66
CA VAL A 174 -4.11 4.63 6.67
C VAL A 174 -2.71 4.89 7.21
N CYS A 175 -1.76 4.05 6.82
CA CYS A 175 -0.38 4.12 7.28
C CYS A 175 0.55 4.68 6.20
N SER A 176 1.57 5.46 6.63
CA SER A 176 2.52 6.10 5.71
C SER A 176 3.34 5.11 4.89
N GLY A 177 3.67 3.97 5.48
CA GLY A 177 4.70 3.08 4.95
C GLY A 177 6.12 3.61 5.13
N GLU A 178 7.09 2.74 4.88
CA GLU A 178 8.51 3.08 4.93
C GLU A 178 8.90 3.92 3.70
N GLY A 179 9.14 5.18 3.88
CA GLY A 179 9.51 6.08 2.77
C GLY A 179 9.16 7.53 3.04
N GLY A 180 8.58 7.81 4.19
CA GLY A 180 8.17 9.15 4.57
C GLY A 180 6.69 9.41 4.32
N ILE A 181 6.30 10.66 4.43
CA ILE A 181 4.92 11.12 4.33
C ILE A 181 4.68 11.73 2.95
N LEU A 182 3.75 11.15 2.20
CA LEU A 182 3.22 11.78 0.99
C LEU A 182 2.15 12.79 1.43
N PRO A 183 2.35 14.11 1.20
CA PRO A 183 1.45 15.14 1.73
C PRO A 183 0.00 14.98 1.28
N GLU A 184 -0.22 14.60 0.03
CA GLU A 184 -1.56 14.44 -0.55
C GLU A 184 -2.28 13.23 0.05
N GLU A 185 -1.58 12.12 0.30
CA GLU A 185 -2.14 10.98 1.02
C GLU A 185 -2.60 11.39 2.42
N LYS A 186 -1.72 12.08 3.16
CA LYS A 186 -2.03 12.52 4.51
C LYS A 186 -3.21 13.48 4.55
N ALA A 187 -3.33 14.38 3.57
CA ALA A 187 -4.42 15.36 3.50
C ALA A 187 -5.80 14.70 3.30
N GLU A 188 -5.86 13.55 2.64
CA GLU A 188 -7.10 12.82 2.36
C GLU A 188 -7.45 11.78 3.45
N ALA A 189 -6.53 11.48 4.37
CA ALA A 189 -6.73 10.45 5.39
C ALA A 189 -7.68 10.91 6.51
N TYR A 190 -8.55 10.00 6.99
CA TYR A 190 -9.33 10.22 8.22
C TYR A 190 -8.45 10.18 9.46
N LYS A 191 -7.60 9.15 9.58
CA LYS A 191 -6.56 8.98 10.58
C LYS A 191 -5.27 8.52 9.91
N TYR A 192 -4.14 9.03 10.38
CA TYR A 192 -2.86 8.79 9.76
C TYR A 192 -1.85 8.22 10.76
N ILE A 193 -1.33 7.01 10.47
CA ILE A 193 -0.30 6.36 11.28
C ILE A 193 1.05 6.55 10.58
N PHE A 194 1.99 7.19 11.27
CA PHE A 194 3.33 7.43 10.76
C PHE A 194 4.28 6.28 11.11
N GLU A 195 4.92 5.68 10.10
CA GLU A 195 5.92 4.62 10.29
C GLU A 195 7.29 5.23 10.59
N TYR A 196 7.76 5.03 11.81
CA TYR A 196 9.09 5.45 12.25
C TYR A 196 10.10 4.35 11.95
N VAL A 197 11.03 4.62 11.03
CA VAL A 197 11.99 3.63 10.49
C VAL A 197 13.42 4.01 10.80
N PRO A 198 14.42 3.08 10.71
CA PRO A 198 15.82 3.38 10.98
C PRO A 198 16.38 4.56 10.16
N ASN A 199 15.94 4.73 8.92
CA ASN A 199 16.31 5.86 8.06
C ASN A 199 15.72 7.21 8.48
N ARG A 200 14.74 7.23 9.37
CA ARG A 200 14.08 8.45 9.91
C ARG A 200 13.54 9.41 8.86
N TYR A 201 13.00 8.88 7.74
CA TYR A 201 12.40 9.72 6.70
C TYR A 201 11.26 10.60 7.26
N CYS A 202 11.27 11.87 6.94
CA CYS A 202 10.28 12.86 7.36
C CYS A 202 10.10 12.99 8.90
N VAL A 203 11.07 12.57 9.71
CA VAL A 203 10.98 12.68 11.17
C VAL A 203 11.28 14.12 11.60
N THR A 204 10.22 14.89 11.78
CA THR A 204 10.22 16.22 12.39
C THR A 204 9.19 16.28 13.49
N ASP A 205 9.35 17.18 14.45
CA ASP A 205 8.37 17.36 15.53
C ASP A 205 7.00 17.75 14.98
N GLU A 206 6.97 18.51 13.90
CA GLU A 206 5.74 18.89 13.22
C GLU A 206 5.02 17.64 12.68
N ASN A 207 5.72 16.76 11.96
CA ASN A 207 5.14 15.54 11.42
C ASN A 207 4.70 14.55 12.49
N LEU A 208 5.49 14.43 13.57
CA LEU A 208 5.13 13.58 14.71
C LEU A 208 3.86 14.05 15.42
N ARG A 209 3.69 15.38 15.59
CA ARG A 209 2.46 15.95 16.18
C ARG A 209 1.27 15.88 15.24
N ALA A 210 1.50 15.96 13.93
CA ALA A 210 0.45 15.95 12.92
C ALA A 210 -0.03 14.52 12.56
N ALA A 211 0.67 13.47 12.97
CA ALA A 211 0.20 12.08 12.90
C ALA A 211 -0.79 11.80 14.02
N ASP A 212 -1.72 10.86 13.82
CA ASP A 212 -2.64 10.39 14.86
C ASP A 212 -2.03 9.30 15.73
N ALA A 213 -1.08 8.53 15.21
CA ALA A 213 -0.27 7.56 15.92
C ALA A 213 1.09 7.40 15.23
N ILE A 214 2.06 6.85 15.95
CA ILE A 214 3.39 6.55 15.43
C ILE A 214 3.67 5.07 15.65
N GLU A 215 4.23 4.40 14.64
CA GLU A 215 4.59 2.99 14.72
C GLU A 215 6.08 2.79 14.44
N ILE A 216 6.82 2.32 15.44
CA ILE A 216 8.25 2.00 15.34
C ILE A 216 8.37 0.67 14.61
N LYS A 217 8.97 0.66 13.43
CA LYS A 217 9.15 -0.54 12.62
C LYS A 217 10.47 -1.23 12.96
N ILE A 218 10.39 -2.32 13.70
CA ILE A 218 11.54 -3.22 13.96
C ILE A 218 11.70 -4.22 12.81
N GLY A 219 10.59 -4.71 12.25
CA GLY A 219 10.59 -5.66 11.15
C GLY A 219 9.23 -5.77 10.48
N GLN A 220 9.15 -6.61 9.45
CA GLN A 220 7.90 -6.91 8.76
C GLN A 220 7.94 -8.31 8.15
N GLY A 221 6.77 -9.00 8.13
CA GLY A 221 6.63 -10.31 7.49
C GLY A 221 7.70 -11.29 7.97
N THR A 222 8.23 -12.05 7.04
CA THR A 222 9.26 -13.08 7.27
C THR A 222 10.67 -12.61 6.92
N LYS A 223 10.97 -11.33 7.03
CA LYS A 223 12.29 -10.74 6.73
C LYS A 223 13.12 -10.46 7.99
N PRO A 224 13.59 -11.46 8.73
CA PRO A 224 14.40 -11.22 9.91
C PRO A 224 15.75 -10.64 9.50
N GLY A 225 16.12 -9.50 10.12
CA GLY A 225 17.40 -8.84 9.86
C GLY A 225 17.51 -8.13 8.51
N MET A 226 16.42 -7.99 7.76
CA MET A 226 16.39 -7.21 6.52
C MET A 226 15.47 -5.99 6.66
N GLY A 227 15.98 -4.82 6.29
CA GLY A 227 15.20 -3.60 6.15
C GLY A 227 14.44 -3.52 4.82
N GLY A 228 13.82 -2.37 4.56
CA GLY A 228 13.22 -2.08 3.26
C GLY A 228 14.26 -1.88 2.18
N HIS A 229 13.96 -2.29 0.97
CA HIS A 229 14.78 -2.04 -0.22
C HIS A 229 13.89 -1.45 -1.32
N LEU A 230 14.27 -0.30 -1.85
CA LEU A 230 13.68 0.29 -3.05
C LEU A 230 14.74 0.34 -4.14
N PRO A 231 14.60 -0.42 -5.23
CA PRO A 231 15.52 -0.40 -6.36
C PRO A 231 15.66 0.99 -6.98
N GLY A 232 16.86 1.30 -7.48
CA GLY A 232 17.19 2.63 -8.00
C GLY A 232 16.31 3.07 -9.17
N ASP A 233 15.90 2.15 -10.04
CA ASP A 233 14.98 2.40 -11.14
C ASP A 233 13.59 2.93 -10.71
N LYS A 234 13.21 2.67 -9.45
CA LYS A 234 11.98 3.20 -8.82
C LYS A 234 12.21 4.48 -8.04
N VAL A 235 13.46 4.90 -7.85
CA VAL A 235 13.78 6.14 -7.11
C VAL A 235 13.71 7.34 -8.06
N THR A 236 12.49 7.82 -8.28
CA THR A 236 12.22 9.03 -9.05
C THR A 236 12.72 10.29 -8.33
N PRO A 237 12.84 11.45 -9.01
CA PRO A 237 13.22 12.73 -8.39
C PRO A 237 12.38 13.06 -7.15
N GLU A 238 11.09 12.78 -7.21
CA GLU A 238 10.16 13.02 -6.13
C GLU A 238 10.40 12.11 -4.91
N ILE A 239 10.57 10.81 -5.15
CA ILE A 239 10.89 9.84 -4.09
C ILE A 239 12.26 10.15 -3.49
N ALA A 240 13.24 10.52 -4.32
CA ALA A 240 14.55 10.96 -3.89
C ALA A 240 14.48 12.16 -2.94
N ALA A 241 13.70 13.18 -3.31
CA ALA A 241 13.49 14.37 -2.49
C ALA A 241 12.81 14.03 -1.15
N LEU A 242 11.75 13.19 -1.18
CA LEU A 242 11.00 12.79 0.01
C LEU A 242 11.86 11.99 1.00
N ARG A 243 12.72 11.11 0.48
CA ARG A 243 13.61 10.26 1.30
C ARG A 243 14.94 10.90 1.63
N GLY A 244 15.28 12.05 1.02
CA GLY A 244 16.60 12.69 1.18
C GLY A 244 17.72 11.78 0.65
N LYS A 245 17.51 11.09 -0.47
CA LYS A 245 18.44 10.15 -1.09
C LYS A 245 18.70 10.54 -2.55
N PRO A 246 19.84 10.13 -3.15
CA PRO A 246 20.09 10.36 -4.56
C PRO A 246 19.06 9.67 -5.46
N GLU A 247 18.68 10.35 -6.56
CA GLU A 247 17.84 9.77 -7.60
C GLU A 247 18.57 8.61 -8.31
N GLY A 248 17.79 7.61 -8.74
CA GLY A 248 18.31 6.49 -9.54
C GLY A 248 19.23 5.53 -8.80
N GLN A 249 19.37 5.65 -7.47
CA GLN A 249 20.18 4.78 -6.64
C GLN A 249 19.31 3.99 -5.68
N ASP A 250 19.73 2.74 -5.42
CA ASP A 250 19.05 1.88 -4.46
C ASP A 250 18.96 2.54 -3.08
N VAL A 251 17.79 2.49 -2.50
CA VAL A 251 17.55 2.94 -1.12
C VAL A 251 17.37 1.71 -0.23
N ILE A 252 18.42 1.39 0.52
CA ILE A 252 18.46 0.25 1.43
C ILE A 252 18.34 0.75 2.85
N SER A 253 17.37 0.20 3.59
CA SER A 253 17.23 0.49 5.02
C SER A 253 18.17 -0.36 5.85
N PRO A 254 18.74 0.21 6.93
CA PRO A 254 19.49 -0.58 7.90
C PRO A 254 18.64 -1.72 8.48
N SER A 255 19.30 -2.83 8.82
CA SER A 255 18.63 -3.99 9.44
C SER A 255 18.16 -3.75 10.87
N ARG A 256 18.64 -2.69 11.51
CA ARG A 256 18.30 -2.31 12.90
C ARG A 256 18.38 -0.81 13.10
N PHE A 257 17.77 -0.33 14.17
CA PHE A 257 18.00 1.01 14.67
C PHE A 257 19.40 1.13 15.31
N ASP A 258 20.07 2.22 15.06
CA ASP A 258 21.35 2.59 15.68
C ASP A 258 21.22 2.86 17.19
N CYS A 259 20.04 3.34 17.60
CA CYS A 259 19.74 3.72 18.98
C CYS A 259 19.05 2.63 19.83
N ILE A 260 18.80 1.43 19.28
CA ILE A 260 18.15 0.33 20.00
C ILE A 260 19.09 -0.87 20.03
N ALA A 261 19.68 -1.14 21.19
CA ALA A 261 20.50 -2.31 21.45
C ALA A 261 19.84 -3.27 22.44
N CYS A 262 18.91 -2.80 23.26
CA CYS A 262 18.18 -3.58 24.26
C CYS A 262 16.75 -3.06 24.47
N PRO A 263 15.89 -3.78 25.21
CA PRO A 263 14.51 -3.35 25.49
C PRO A 263 14.41 -1.97 26.16
N ASP A 264 15.36 -1.61 27.01
CA ASP A 264 15.37 -0.32 27.69
C ASP A 264 15.59 0.85 26.72
N ASP A 265 16.35 0.64 25.65
CA ASP A 265 16.53 1.66 24.62
C ASP A 265 15.25 1.85 23.78
N LEU A 266 14.56 0.76 23.48
CA LEU A 266 13.23 0.85 22.85
C LEU A 266 12.26 1.63 23.73
N LYS A 267 12.27 1.37 25.05
CA LYS A 267 11.44 2.12 25.99
C LYS A 267 11.78 3.62 25.97
N LYS A 268 13.07 3.99 25.97
CA LYS A 268 13.50 5.38 25.88
C LYS A 268 12.99 6.05 24.59
N LEU A 269 13.11 5.35 23.46
CA LEU A 269 12.60 5.85 22.17
C LEU A 269 11.08 6.03 22.20
N VAL A 270 10.34 5.10 22.79
CA VAL A 270 8.89 5.24 22.98
C VAL A 270 8.54 6.46 23.82
N ASP A 271 9.25 6.69 24.92
CA ASP A 271 9.01 7.84 25.81
C ASP A 271 9.38 9.16 25.10
N GLU A 272 10.48 9.20 24.35
CA GLU A 272 10.86 10.35 23.51
C GLU A 272 9.78 10.67 22.47
N LEU A 273 9.33 9.66 21.71
CA LEU A 273 8.31 9.87 20.68
C LEU A 273 6.96 10.30 21.26
N ARG A 274 6.59 9.81 22.45
CA ARG A 274 5.42 10.32 23.17
C ARG A 274 5.51 11.79 23.49
N GLU A 275 6.66 12.24 23.99
CA GLU A 275 6.88 13.65 24.30
C GLU A 275 6.85 14.50 23.03
N ARG A 276 7.63 14.14 22.02
CA ARG A 276 7.76 14.90 20.76
C ARG A 276 6.43 14.98 19.99
N SER A 277 5.63 13.92 20.02
CA SER A 277 4.31 13.89 19.38
C SER A 277 3.21 14.59 20.15
N GLY A 278 3.49 15.05 21.38
CA GLY A 278 2.48 15.65 22.25
C GLY A 278 1.54 14.61 22.89
N GLY A 279 1.95 13.36 22.99
CA GLY A 279 1.23 12.29 23.66
C GLY A 279 0.34 11.43 22.74
N ARG A 280 0.73 11.28 21.49
CA ARG A 280 0.11 10.33 20.55
C ARG A 280 0.41 8.89 20.95
N PRO A 281 -0.42 7.91 20.56
CA PRO A 281 -0.11 6.49 20.70
C PRO A 281 1.17 6.11 19.97
N ILE A 282 2.01 5.31 20.63
CA ILE A 282 3.21 4.74 20.03
C ILE A 282 3.03 3.23 19.97
N GLY A 283 3.06 2.69 18.77
CA GLY A 283 3.05 1.25 18.50
C GLY A 283 4.42 0.73 18.10
N VAL A 284 4.55 -0.59 18.05
CA VAL A 284 5.75 -1.28 17.55
C VAL A 284 5.31 -2.33 16.53
N LYS A 285 5.92 -2.31 15.34
CA LYS A 285 5.69 -3.29 14.28
C LYS A 285 6.81 -4.31 14.30
N LEU A 286 6.43 -5.56 14.51
CA LEU A 286 7.32 -6.71 14.60
C LEU A 286 6.93 -7.77 13.57
N ALA A 287 7.86 -8.67 13.22
CA ALA A 287 7.49 -9.95 12.64
C ALA A 287 6.80 -10.80 13.71
N ALA A 288 5.71 -11.46 13.34
CA ALA A 288 5.08 -12.44 14.22
C ALA A 288 5.87 -13.74 14.16
N GLY A 289 6.35 -14.23 15.31
CA GLY A 289 7.13 -15.46 15.44
C GLY A 289 6.81 -16.18 16.72
#